data_dd3846cf9cda74d32790b144df1a10e2
#
_entry.id   dd3846cf9cda74d32790b144df1a10e2
#
_cell.length_a   1.000
_cell.length_b   1.000
_cell.length_c   1.000
_cell.angle_alpha   90.00
_cell.angle_beta   90.00
_cell.angle_gamma   90.00
#
_symmetry.space_group_name_H-M   'P 1'
#
loop_
_entity.id
_entity.type
_entity.pdbx_description
1 polymer ?
#
loop_
_entity_poly.entity_id
_entity_poly.type
_entity_poly.pdbx_seq_one_letter_code
_entity_poly.pdbx_strand_id
1 'polypeptide(L)'
;MRSLEKLLAILAALLGFFGVMLAAASAHLAPGTSLGSAALILLTQAPAVLAVLAAVRTGLFGRSFGFLGALALVIGSVLFAGGITMRLLTSLSLPAMLAPIGGTLLIAGWLLLFLSGIFALRRR
;
A
#
# COMPACT_ATOMS: atom_id res chain seq x y z
N MET A 1 -19.86 -3.58 -3.86
CA MET A 1 -18.82 -4.06 -2.94
C MET A 1 -17.92 -5.13 -3.55
N ARG A 2 -18.47 -6.13 -4.21
CA ARG A 2 -17.64 -7.11 -4.93
C ARG A 2 -16.75 -6.50 -6.00
N SER A 3 -17.23 -5.46 -6.70
CA SER A 3 -16.43 -4.75 -7.68
C SER A 3 -15.26 -4.02 -7.04
N LEU A 4 -15.46 -3.40 -5.89
CA LEU A 4 -14.40 -2.72 -5.14
C LEU A 4 -13.36 -3.72 -4.64
N GLU A 5 -13.81 -4.86 -4.09
CA GLU A 5 -12.91 -5.93 -3.66
C GLU A 5 -12.00 -6.41 -4.80
N LYS A 6 -12.60 -6.68 -5.95
CA LYS A 6 -11.85 -7.12 -7.13
C LYS A 6 -10.88 -6.05 -7.60
N LEU A 7 -11.29 -4.79 -7.63
CA LEU A 7 -10.43 -3.69 -8.02
C LEU A 7 -9.23 -3.58 -7.06
N LEU A 8 -9.48 -3.61 -5.75
CA LEU A 8 -8.39 -3.56 -4.77
C LEU A 8 -7.44 -4.75 -4.90
N ALA A 9 -7.97 -5.95 -5.18
CA ALA A 9 -7.13 -7.13 -5.39
C ALA A 9 -6.26 -6.99 -6.65
N ILE A 10 -6.83 -6.47 -7.73
CA ILE A 10 -6.09 -6.21 -8.98
C ILE A 10 -4.99 -5.18 -8.73
N LEU A 11 -5.32 -4.09 -8.04
CA LEU A 11 -4.35 -3.05 -7.69
C LEU A 11 -3.24 -3.61 -6.79
N ALA A 12 -3.58 -4.46 -5.82
CA ALA A 12 -2.58 -5.11 -4.97
C ALA A 12 -1.62 -5.97 -5.79
N ALA A 13 -2.14 -6.74 -6.73
CA ALA A 13 -1.31 -7.55 -7.62
C ALA A 13 -0.37 -6.66 -8.46
N LEU A 14 -0.88 -5.54 -8.94
CA LEU A 14 -0.08 -4.58 -9.70
C LEU A 14 1.01 -3.94 -8.83
N LEU A 15 0.69 -3.60 -7.57
CA LEU A 15 1.69 -3.09 -6.62
C LEU A 15 2.80 -4.12 -6.39
N GLY A 16 2.46 -5.40 -6.27
CA GLY A 16 3.44 -6.48 -6.14
C GLY A 16 4.34 -6.60 -7.37
N PHE A 17 3.75 -6.52 -8.55
CA PHE A 17 4.49 -6.53 -9.81
C PHE A 17 5.52 -5.39 -9.85
N PHE A 18 5.09 -4.16 -9.62
CA PHE A 18 6.00 -3.02 -9.59
C PHE A 18 7.01 -3.11 -8.44
N GLY A 19 6.61 -3.68 -7.31
CA GLY A 19 7.51 -3.90 -6.18
C GLY A 19 8.70 -4.77 -6.56
N VAL A 20 8.46 -5.87 -7.26
CA VAL A 20 9.55 -6.74 -7.75
C VAL A 20 10.41 -6.00 -8.77
N MET A 21 9.80 -5.28 -9.70
CA MET A 21 10.54 -4.48 -10.68
C MET A 21 11.44 -3.43 -10.00
N LEU A 22 10.92 -2.71 -9.01
CA LEU A 22 11.69 -1.70 -8.29
C LEU A 22 12.80 -2.32 -7.44
N ALA A 23 12.56 -3.51 -6.86
CA ALA A 23 13.59 -4.24 -6.14
C ALA A 23 14.78 -4.59 -7.06
N ALA A 24 14.48 -5.09 -8.25
CA ALA A 24 15.49 -5.38 -9.24
C ALA A 24 16.21 -4.10 -9.69
N ALA A 25 15.47 -3.04 -9.98
CA ALA A 25 16.05 -1.76 -10.39
C ALA A 25 16.92 -1.16 -9.28
N SER A 26 16.50 -1.25 -8.02
CA SER A 26 17.28 -0.79 -6.89
C SER A 26 18.64 -1.50 -6.79
N ALA A 27 18.62 -2.83 -6.97
CA ALA A 27 19.83 -3.63 -6.86
C ALA A 27 20.80 -3.41 -8.02
N HIS A 28 20.29 -3.29 -9.25
CA HIS A 28 21.13 -3.30 -10.45
C HIS A 28 21.37 -1.94 -11.07
N LEU A 29 20.44 -0.99 -10.95
CA LEU A 29 20.52 0.32 -11.61
C LEU A 29 20.79 1.46 -10.66
N ALA A 30 20.35 1.39 -9.42
CA ALA A 30 20.42 2.50 -8.47
C ALA A 30 20.72 2.02 -7.05
N PRO A 31 21.81 1.26 -6.83
CA PRO A 31 22.15 0.80 -5.48
C PRO A 31 22.43 1.98 -4.54
N GLY A 32 22.05 1.85 -3.28
CA GLY A 32 22.28 2.88 -2.28
C GLY A 32 21.31 4.06 -2.31
N THR A 33 20.30 4.03 -3.20
CA THR A 33 19.27 5.06 -3.26
C THR A 33 18.02 4.66 -2.47
N SER A 34 17.09 5.60 -2.30
CA SER A 34 15.80 5.33 -1.65
C SER A 34 14.84 4.47 -2.50
N LEU A 35 15.25 4.05 -3.70
CA LEU A 35 14.45 3.16 -4.54
C LEU A 35 14.19 1.83 -3.85
N GLY A 36 15.13 1.33 -3.05
CA GLY A 36 14.93 0.14 -2.23
C GLY A 36 13.79 0.29 -1.21
N SER A 37 13.64 1.48 -0.64
CA SER A 37 12.52 1.77 0.28
C SER A 37 11.18 1.75 -0.46
N ALA A 38 11.13 2.29 -1.66
CA ALA A 38 9.93 2.22 -2.50
C ALA A 38 9.55 0.77 -2.81
N ALA A 39 10.53 -0.04 -3.19
CA ALA A 39 10.32 -1.47 -3.46
C ALA A 39 9.81 -2.19 -2.22
N LEU A 40 10.40 -1.94 -1.05
CA LEU A 40 10.01 -2.57 0.21
C LEU A 40 8.55 -2.26 0.55
N ILE A 41 8.14 -1.00 0.41
CA ILE A 41 6.75 -0.61 0.67
C ILE A 41 5.79 -1.35 -0.28
N LEU A 42 6.06 -1.38 -1.57
CA LEU A 42 5.20 -2.08 -2.53
C LEU A 42 5.12 -3.58 -2.22
N LEU A 43 6.25 -4.21 -1.94
CA LEU A 43 6.30 -5.64 -1.67
C LEU A 43 5.63 -6.02 -0.35
N THR A 44 5.63 -5.16 0.64
CA THR A 44 4.97 -5.43 1.92
C THR A 44 3.49 -5.07 1.90
N GLN A 45 3.11 -3.99 1.23
CA GLN A 45 1.71 -3.55 1.21
C GLN A 45 0.85 -4.36 0.24
N ALA A 46 1.40 -4.86 -0.86
CA ALA A 46 0.65 -5.68 -1.81
C ALA A 46 0.02 -6.91 -1.16
N PRO A 47 0.79 -7.81 -0.50
CA PRO A 47 0.18 -8.94 0.19
C PRO A 47 -0.67 -8.51 1.38
N ALA A 48 -0.35 -7.40 2.05
CA ALA A 48 -1.15 -6.88 3.15
C ALA A 48 -2.56 -6.53 2.69
N VAL A 49 -2.72 -5.88 1.53
CA VAL A 49 -4.04 -5.55 0.98
C VAL A 49 -4.84 -6.82 0.70
N LEU A 50 -4.23 -7.84 0.10
CA LEU A 50 -4.90 -9.11 -0.16
C LEU A 50 -5.32 -9.79 1.14
N ALA A 51 -4.46 -9.77 2.15
CA ALA A 51 -4.77 -10.33 3.46
C ALA A 51 -5.94 -9.59 4.14
N VAL A 52 -5.97 -8.26 4.03
CA VAL A 52 -7.07 -7.44 4.58
C VAL A 52 -8.39 -7.79 3.91
N LEU A 53 -8.41 -7.94 2.58
CA LEU A 53 -9.61 -8.32 1.85
C LEU A 53 -10.13 -9.68 2.33
N ALA A 54 -9.24 -10.65 2.52
CA ALA A 54 -9.60 -11.96 3.07
C ALA A 54 -10.11 -11.85 4.51
N ALA A 55 -9.46 -11.05 5.34
CA ALA A 55 -9.86 -10.83 6.73
C ALA A 55 -11.24 -10.17 6.87
N VAL A 56 -11.56 -9.24 5.99
CA VAL A 56 -12.89 -8.63 5.93
C VAL A 56 -13.95 -9.69 5.57
N ARG A 57 -13.66 -10.55 4.61
CA ARG A 57 -14.58 -11.61 4.20
C ARG A 57 -14.85 -12.63 5.29
N THR A 58 -13.87 -12.93 6.11
CA THR A 58 -13.98 -13.90 7.19
C THR A 58 -14.50 -13.29 8.50
N GLY A 59 -14.73 -11.98 8.53
CA GLY A 59 -15.23 -11.29 9.72
C GLY A 59 -14.17 -10.93 10.75
N LEU A 60 -12.87 -11.15 10.44
CA LEU A 60 -11.78 -10.75 11.33
C LEU A 60 -11.66 -9.23 11.42
N PHE A 61 -11.95 -8.54 10.33
CA PHE A 61 -12.01 -7.09 10.29
C PHE A 61 -13.42 -6.62 9.91
N GLY A 62 -13.84 -5.50 10.48
CA GLY A 62 -15.06 -4.84 10.11
C GLY A 62 -15.01 -4.35 8.67
N ARG A 63 -16.17 -4.37 8.00
CA ARG A 63 -16.23 -4.09 6.56
C ARG A 63 -15.82 -2.66 6.21
N SER A 64 -16.36 -1.66 6.91
CA SER A 64 -16.10 -0.25 6.60
C SER A 64 -14.66 0.14 6.84
N PHE A 65 -14.16 -0.08 8.05
CA PHE A 65 -12.77 0.26 8.40
C PHE A 65 -11.77 -0.64 7.68
N GLY A 66 -12.12 -1.91 7.44
CA GLY A 66 -11.27 -2.81 6.67
C GLY A 66 -11.06 -2.31 5.24
N PHE A 67 -12.12 -1.92 4.55
CA PHE A 67 -12.01 -1.38 3.20
C PHE A 67 -11.33 -0.02 3.15
N LEU A 68 -11.63 0.88 4.10
CA LEU A 68 -10.94 2.16 4.20
C LEU A 68 -9.45 1.97 4.45
N GLY A 69 -9.10 1.03 5.33
CA GLY A 69 -7.70 0.69 5.58
C GLY A 69 -7.02 0.16 4.32
N ALA A 70 -7.64 -0.80 3.63
CA ALA A 70 -7.09 -1.34 2.38
C ALA A 70 -6.91 -0.25 1.32
N LEU A 71 -7.88 0.64 1.17
CA LEU A 71 -7.80 1.75 0.24
C LEU A 71 -6.66 2.71 0.59
N ALA A 72 -6.50 3.03 1.88
CA ALA A 72 -5.41 3.87 2.36
C ALA A 72 -4.04 3.22 2.10
N LEU A 73 -3.92 1.90 2.27
CA LEU A 73 -2.68 1.18 1.95
C LEU A 73 -2.35 1.25 0.47
N VAL A 74 -3.34 1.10 -0.42
CA VAL A 74 -3.12 1.18 -1.87
C VAL A 74 -2.71 2.60 -2.27
N ILE A 75 -3.49 3.60 -1.88
CA ILE A 75 -3.22 5.00 -2.23
C ILE A 75 -1.89 5.46 -1.61
N GLY A 76 -1.67 5.14 -0.35
CA GLY A 76 -0.43 5.48 0.34
C GLY A 76 0.80 4.86 -0.31
N SER A 77 0.70 3.60 -0.72
CA SER A 77 1.78 2.91 -1.42
C SER A 77 2.10 3.57 -2.77
N VAL A 78 1.08 3.91 -3.55
CA VAL A 78 1.26 4.58 -4.85
C VAL A 78 1.92 5.94 -4.67
N LEU A 79 1.46 6.74 -3.71
CA LEU A 79 2.03 8.07 -3.47
C LEU A 79 3.46 7.98 -2.94
N PHE A 80 3.72 7.08 -2.00
CA PHE A 80 5.05 6.91 -1.41
C PHE A 80 6.05 6.39 -2.45
N ALA A 81 5.77 5.23 -3.03
CA ALA A 81 6.67 4.59 -3.97
C ALA A 81 6.72 5.35 -5.30
N GLY A 82 5.59 5.86 -5.77
CA GLY A 82 5.53 6.66 -7.00
C GLY A 82 6.29 7.96 -6.87
N GLY A 83 6.16 8.65 -5.75
CA GLY A 83 6.90 9.89 -5.49
C GLY A 83 8.42 9.68 -5.50
N ILE A 84 8.90 8.64 -4.82
CA ILE A 84 10.32 8.30 -4.80
C ILE A 84 10.82 7.89 -6.19
N THR A 85 10.09 7.00 -6.85
CA THR A 85 10.48 6.45 -8.16
C THR A 85 10.57 7.54 -9.22
N MET A 86 9.55 8.39 -9.31
CA MET A 86 9.52 9.46 -10.29
C MET A 86 10.64 10.46 -10.07
N ARG A 87 10.97 10.77 -8.82
CA ARG A 87 12.06 11.69 -8.50
C ARG A 87 13.42 11.12 -8.89
N LEU A 88 13.63 9.81 -8.71
CA LEU A 88 14.92 9.17 -8.98
C LEU A 88 15.12 8.80 -10.46
N LEU A 89 14.04 8.39 -11.14
CA LEU A 89 14.13 7.84 -12.50
C LEU A 89 13.75 8.83 -13.59
N THR A 90 13.14 9.97 -13.25
CA THR A 90 12.75 10.99 -14.21
C THR A 90 13.27 12.36 -13.79
N SER A 91 13.36 13.27 -14.77
CA SER A 91 13.70 14.67 -14.52
C SER A 91 12.48 15.52 -14.16
N LEU A 92 11.31 14.89 -13.98
CA LEU A 92 10.09 15.59 -13.62
C LEU A 92 10.20 16.13 -12.18
N SER A 93 9.94 17.41 -12.00
CA SER A 93 9.89 18.03 -10.69
C SER A 93 8.49 17.78 -10.08
N LEU A 94 8.35 16.66 -9.38
CA LEU A 94 7.14 16.36 -8.63
C LEU A 94 7.18 17.06 -7.28
N PRO A 95 5.99 17.39 -6.69
CA PRO A 95 5.94 17.93 -5.34
C PRO A 95 6.67 17.02 -4.35
N ALA A 96 7.55 17.60 -3.54
CA ALA A 96 8.31 16.87 -2.54
C ALA A 96 7.42 16.20 -1.47
N MET A 97 6.16 16.61 -1.37
CA MET A 97 5.20 16.15 -0.37
C MET A 97 4.54 14.81 -0.70
N LEU A 98 4.71 14.26 -1.93
CA LEU A 98 4.02 13.03 -2.33
C LEU A 98 4.41 11.84 -1.45
N ALA A 99 5.71 11.62 -1.22
CA ALA A 99 6.16 10.50 -0.40
C ALA A 99 5.76 10.65 1.07
N PRO A 100 5.95 11.81 1.74
CA PRO A 100 5.45 12.01 3.11
C PRO A 100 3.94 11.82 3.26
N ILE A 101 3.14 12.33 2.32
CA ILE A 101 1.69 12.14 2.32
C ILE A 101 1.35 10.66 2.19
N GLY A 102 2.02 9.95 1.28
CA GLY A 102 1.85 8.52 1.11
C GLY A 102 2.20 7.75 2.38
N GLY A 103 3.32 8.07 3.02
CA GLY A 103 3.73 7.45 4.28
C GLY A 103 2.71 7.69 5.39
N THR A 104 2.17 8.90 5.50
CA THR A 104 1.12 9.24 6.48
C THR A 104 -0.15 8.43 6.22
N LEU A 105 -0.56 8.28 4.96
CA LEU A 105 -1.71 7.44 4.60
C LEU A 105 -1.49 5.98 4.97
N LEU A 106 -0.28 5.45 4.80
CA LEU A 106 0.05 4.09 5.22
C LEU A 106 -0.12 3.92 6.72
N ILE A 107 0.40 4.86 7.50
CA ILE A 107 0.25 4.83 8.96
C ILE A 107 -1.23 4.88 9.35
N ALA A 108 -1.99 5.79 8.75
CA ALA A 108 -3.42 5.91 9.00
C ALA A 108 -4.17 4.63 8.60
N GLY A 109 -3.80 4.02 7.47
CA GLY A 109 -4.39 2.77 7.01
C GLY A 109 -4.19 1.64 8.00
N TRP A 110 -2.99 1.46 8.51
CA TRP A 110 -2.72 0.44 9.54
C TRP A 110 -3.45 0.72 10.84
N LEU A 111 -3.56 1.99 11.24
CA LEU A 111 -4.37 2.36 12.41
C LEU A 111 -5.85 2.02 12.22
N LEU A 112 -6.40 2.28 11.04
CA LEU A 112 -7.78 1.89 10.71
C LEU A 112 -7.98 0.38 10.80
N LEU A 113 -7.01 -0.41 10.32
CA LEU A 113 -7.07 -1.86 10.41
C LEU A 113 -7.03 -2.33 11.86
N PHE A 114 -6.18 -1.74 12.67
CA PHE A 114 -6.12 -2.03 14.10
C PHE A 114 -7.47 -1.77 14.77
N LEU A 115 -8.05 -0.60 14.53
CA LEU A 115 -9.38 -0.26 15.07
C LEU A 115 -10.46 -1.19 14.54
N SER A 116 -10.38 -1.56 13.26
CA SER A 116 -11.31 -2.50 12.64
C SER A 116 -11.32 -3.84 13.37
N GLY A 117 -10.14 -4.35 13.72
CA GLY A 117 -10.02 -5.59 14.48
C GLY A 117 -10.61 -5.48 15.87
N ILE A 118 -10.35 -4.37 16.58
CA ILE A 118 -10.91 -4.14 17.91
C ILE A 118 -12.44 -4.09 17.87
N PHE A 119 -13.00 -3.36 16.91
CA PHE A 119 -14.46 -3.27 16.80
C PHE A 119 -15.08 -4.60 16.40
N ALA A 120 -14.41 -5.39 15.58
CA ALA A 120 -14.89 -6.75 15.24
C ALA A 120 -14.92 -7.65 16.48
N LEU A 121 -13.95 -7.53 17.38
CA LEU A 121 -13.93 -8.27 18.64
C LEU A 121 -15.15 -7.99 19.52
N ARG A 122 -15.65 -6.75 19.50
CA ARG A 122 -16.80 -6.33 20.30
C ARG A 122 -18.15 -6.75 19.73
N ARG A 123 -18.17 -7.13 18.46
CA ARG A 123 -19.39 -7.58 17.77
C ARG A 123 -19.53 -9.09 17.89
N ARG A 124 -19.92 -9.55 19.02
CA ARG A 124 -20.25 -10.96 19.22
C ARG A 124 -21.75 -11.19 19.25
#